data_d6b0b907260b9fbe7e282b9a8f79d1a4
#
_entry.id   d6b0b907260b9fbe7e282b9a8f79d1a4
#
_cell.length_a   1.000
_cell.length_b   1.000
_cell.length_c   1.000
_cell.angle_alpha   90.00
_cell.angle_beta   90.00
_cell.angle_gamma   90.00
#
_symmetry.space_group_name_H-M   'P 1'
#
loop_
_entity.id
_entity.type
_entity.pdbx_description
1 polymer ?
#
loop_
_entity_poly.entity_id
_entity_poly.type
_entity_poly.pdbx_seq_one_letter_code
_entity_poly.pdbx_strand_id
1 'polypeptide(L)'
;MNKGVNFMDNDGLTQYMRIAISVAERIAAGELREGEKISGRSKLSSEYEVSPETVRRAIQLLSDMRVVAVKEQSGVYVLSADNAKRYLXXXXXX
;
A
#
# COMPACT_ATOMS: atom_id res chain seq x y z
N MET A 1 -18.88 16.13 8.13
CA MET A 1 -18.70 16.10 7.93
C MET A 1 -18.40 16.29 7.67
N ASN A 2 -18.44 15.95 7.44
CA ASN A 2 -18.10 15.88 7.06
C ASN A 2 -17.85 15.92 6.81
N LYS A 3 -18.05 15.68 6.58
CA LYS A 3 -17.75 15.53 6.14
C LYS A 3 -17.59 15.63 5.55
N GLY A 4 -17.83 15.60 5.31
CA GLY A 4 -17.69 15.46 4.51
C GLY A 4 -17.55 15.20 3.87
N VAL A 5 -17.73 15.15 3.62
CA VAL A 5 -17.51 14.82 3.02
C VAL A 5 -17.19 14.45 2.48
N ASN A 6 -17.30 14.20 2.28
CA ASN A 6 -16.96 13.78 1.76
C ASN A 6 -16.64 13.36 1.26
N PHE A 7 -16.85 13.00 0.93
CA PHE A 7 -16.56 12.56 0.30
C PHE A 7 -16.53 11.70 0.35
N MET A 8 -16.93 11.00 0.56
CA MET A 8 -17.02 10.18 1.03
C MET A 8 -16.96 8.88 0.64
N ASP A 9 -17.78 8.22 0.00
CA ASP A 9 -17.65 7.06 -0.62
C ASP A 9 -16.37 6.91 -1.15
N ASN A 10 -15.82 7.87 -1.50
CA ASN A 10 -14.50 7.88 -1.95
C ASN A 10 -13.57 7.53 -0.87
N ASP A 11 -14.05 7.42 0.33
CA ASP A 11 -13.17 7.12 1.44
C ASP A 11 -12.45 5.80 1.26
N GLY A 12 -13.13 4.78 0.78
CA GLY A 12 -12.47 3.49 0.59
C GLY A 12 -11.35 3.58 -0.40
N LEU A 13 -11.59 4.28 -1.49
CA LEU A 13 -10.59 4.47 -2.52
C LEU A 13 -9.44 5.28 -1.99
N THR A 14 -9.74 6.33 -1.26
CA THR A 14 -8.72 7.18 -0.68
C THR A 14 -7.89 6.41 0.34
N GLN A 15 -8.53 5.59 1.13
CA GLN A 15 -7.83 4.84 2.15
C GLN A 15 -6.82 3.87 1.54
N TYR A 16 -7.22 3.13 0.54
CA TYR A 16 -6.29 2.15 0.01
C TYR A 16 -5.13 2.83 -0.72
N MET A 17 -5.38 3.99 -1.31
CA MET A 17 -4.29 4.71 -1.95
C MET A 17 -3.31 5.25 -0.92
N ARG A 18 -3.81 5.70 0.23
CA ARG A 18 -2.93 6.14 1.30
C ARG A 18 -2.05 5.03 1.80
N ILE A 19 -2.62 3.84 1.95
CA ILE A 19 -1.86 2.70 2.40
C ILE A 19 -0.78 2.35 1.38
N ALA A 20 -1.16 2.35 0.11
CA ALA A 20 -0.21 2.03 -0.95
C ALA A 20 0.95 3.02 -0.94
N ILE A 21 0.65 4.30 -0.80
CA ILE A 21 1.68 5.32 -0.77
C ILE A 21 2.56 5.15 0.46
N SER A 22 1.96 4.89 1.61
CA SER A 22 2.71 4.72 2.84
C SER A 22 3.69 3.55 2.73
N VAL A 23 3.22 2.42 2.22
CA VAL A 23 4.08 1.26 2.07
C VAL A 23 5.19 1.55 1.06
N ALA A 24 4.85 2.20 -0.04
CA ALA A 24 5.86 2.53 -1.04
C ALA A 24 6.91 3.48 -0.47
N GLU A 25 6.50 4.41 0.37
CA GLU A 25 7.44 5.33 1.00
C GLU A 25 8.41 4.60 1.91
N ARG A 26 7.91 3.62 2.65
CA ARG A 26 8.76 2.85 3.54
C ARG A 26 9.78 2.04 2.75
N ILE A 27 9.35 1.51 1.61
CA ILE A 27 10.25 0.76 0.74
C ILE A 27 11.29 1.70 0.13
N ALA A 28 10.84 2.85 -0.37
CA ALA A 28 11.75 3.79 -1.00
C ALA A 28 12.77 4.35 -0.01
N ALA A 29 12.37 4.47 1.25
CA ALA A 29 13.26 4.99 2.29
C ALA A 29 14.24 3.94 2.79
N GLY A 30 14.08 2.70 2.37
CA GLY A 30 14.97 1.64 2.82
C GLY A 30 14.52 0.97 4.10
N GLU A 31 13.37 1.38 4.63
CA GLU A 31 12.86 0.79 5.85
C GLU A 31 12.42 -0.64 5.61
N LEU A 32 11.86 -0.91 4.44
CA LEU A 32 11.51 -2.25 4.00
C LEU A 32 12.38 -2.57 2.79
N ARG A 33 13.18 -3.59 2.90
CA ARG A 33 14.16 -3.89 1.86
C ARG A 33 13.64 -4.91 0.88
N GLU A 34 14.21 -4.91 -0.30
CA GLU A 34 13.83 -5.89 -1.32
C GLU A 34 14.01 -7.29 -0.77
N GLY A 35 13.02 -8.13 -1.00
CA GLY A 35 13.00 -9.49 -0.51
C GLY A 35 12.43 -9.64 0.88
N GLU A 36 12.26 -8.53 1.57
CA GLU A 36 11.77 -8.57 2.95
C GLU A 36 10.26 -8.80 2.97
N LYS A 37 9.80 -9.58 3.91
CA LYS A 37 8.37 -9.84 4.04
C LYS A 37 7.69 -8.68 4.74
N ILE A 38 6.61 -8.21 4.15
CA ILE A 38 5.78 -7.18 4.75
C ILE A 38 4.76 -7.87 5.63
N SER A 39 4.31 -7.21 6.67
CA SER A 39 3.30 -7.75 7.56
C SER A 39 2.07 -8.21 6.79
N GLY A 40 1.42 -9.22 7.30
CA GLY A 40 0.23 -9.75 6.65
C GLY A 40 -0.90 -8.75 6.61
N ARG A 41 -1.92 -9.09 5.85
CA ARG A 41 -3.04 -8.18 5.66
C ARG A 41 -3.76 -7.85 6.96
N SER A 42 -3.90 -8.84 7.84
CA SER A 42 -4.56 -8.59 9.11
C SER A 42 -3.81 -7.57 9.96
N LYS A 43 -2.50 -7.69 9.96
CA LYS A 43 -1.70 -6.76 10.73
C LYS A 43 -1.74 -5.37 10.15
N LEU A 44 -1.70 -5.28 8.82
CA LEU A 44 -1.79 -3.98 8.17
C LEU A 44 -3.16 -3.36 8.40
N SER A 45 -4.20 -4.18 8.35
CA SER A 45 -5.54 -3.72 8.61
C SER A 45 -5.62 -3.09 10.00
N SER A 46 -5.05 -3.76 10.98
CA SER A 46 -5.05 -3.28 12.35
C SER A 46 -4.22 -2.01 12.47
N GLU A 47 -3.04 -2.03 11.87
CA GLU A 47 -2.09 -0.94 11.97
C GLU A 47 -2.65 0.36 11.38
N TYR A 48 -3.31 0.26 10.24
CA TYR A 48 -3.86 1.43 9.57
C TYR A 48 -5.32 1.69 9.93
N GLU A 49 -5.91 0.79 10.73
CA GLU A 49 -7.29 0.94 11.17
C GLU A 49 -8.25 1.00 10.00
N VAL A 50 -8.09 0.09 9.09
CA VAL A 50 -8.97 -0.02 7.92
C VAL A 50 -9.40 -1.48 7.77
N SER A 51 -10.37 -1.72 6.93
CA SER A 51 -10.84 -3.08 6.72
C SER A 51 -9.81 -3.90 5.96
N PRO A 52 -9.81 -5.22 6.13
CA PRO A 52 -8.91 -6.06 5.36
C PRO A 52 -9.10 -5.92 3.85
N GLU A 53 -10.30 -5.62 3.42
CA GLU A 53 -10.56 -5.43 1.99
C GLU A 53 -9.81 -4.21 1.47
N THR A 54 -9.73 -3.16 2.26
CA THR A 54 -8.99 -1.97 1.88
C THR A 54 -7.51 -2.28 1.74
N VAL A 55 -6.99 -3.07 2.69
CA VAL A 55 -5.59 -3.48 2.62
C VAL A 55 -5.36 -4.33 1.37
N ARG A 56 -6.29 -5.24 1.09
CA ARG A 56 -6.16 -6.11 -0.07
C ARG A 56 -6.07 -5.28 -1.36
N ARG A 57 -6.88 -4.25 -1.45
CA ARG A 57 -6.85 -3.38 -2.63
C ARG A 57 -5.52 -2.64 -2.74
N ALA A 58 -4.99 -2.17 -1.62
CA ALA A 58 -3.72 -1.47 -1.63
C ALA A 58 -2.59 -2.41 -2.08
N ILE A 59 -2.60 -3.62 -1.55
CA ILE A 59 -1.59 -4.61 -1.92
C ILE A 59 -1.71 -4.97 -3.39
N GLN A 60 -2.96 -5.10 -3.88
CA GLN A 60 -3.17 -5.41 -5.28
C GLN A 60 -2.59 -4.32 -6.17
N LEU A 61 -2.81 -3.07 -5.80
CA LEU A 61 -2.27 -1.95 -6.56
C LEU A 61 -0.74 -2.01 -6.59
N LEU A 62 -0.13 -2.23 -5.44
CA LEU A 62 1.32 -2.29 -5.37
C LEU A 62 1.87 -3.48 -6.13
N SER A 63 1.14 -4.58 -6.12
CA SER A 63 1.54 -5.75 -6.89
C SER A 63 1.46 -5.47 -8.39
N ASP A 64 0.41 -4.77 -8.82
CA ASP A 64 0.24 -4.40 -10.22
C ASP A 64 1.37 -3.48 -10.67
N MET A 65 1.86 -2.64 -9.77
CA MET A 65 2.95 -1.73 -10.07
C MET A 65 4.32 -2.37 -9.86
N ARG A 66 4.33 -3.63 -9.50
CA ARG A 66 5.56 -4.39 -9.29
C ARG A 66 6.39 -3.83 -8.14
N VAL A 67 5.74 -3.22 -7.18
CA VAL A 67 6.40 -2.75 -5.98
C VAL A 67 6.54 -3.89 -4.98
N VAL A 68 5.50 -4.74 -4.92
CA VAL A 68 5.53 -5.92 -4.05
C VAL A 68 5.12 -7.14 -4.84
N ALA A 69 5.41 -8.30 -4.29
CA ALA A 69 4.99 -9.57 -4.85
C ALA A 69 4.16 -10.30 -3.80
N VAL A 70 3.04 -10.85 -4.20
CA VAL A 70 2.17 -11.59 -3.29
C VAL A 70 2.42 -13.08 -3.51
N LYS A 71 2.76 -13.77 -2.43
CA LYS A 71 2.93 -15.20 -2.47
C LYS A 71 1.85 -15.80 -1.61
N GLU A 72 0.96 -16.54 -2.24
CA GLU A 72 -0.29 -16.89 -1.60
C GLU A 72 -0.18 -17.51 -0.24
N GLN A 73 0.78 -18.35 -0.04
CA GLN A 73 0.88 -19.02 1.25
C GLN A 73 1.89 -18.40 2.17
N SER A 74 2.72 -17.51 1.66
CA SER A 74 3.77 -16.93 2.45
C SER A 74 3.52 -15.47 2.84
N GLY A 75 2.81 -14.75 2.01
CA GLY A 75 2.51 -13.37 2.32
C GLY A 75 2.98 -12.41 1.25
N VAL A 76 3.26 -11.20 1.65
CA VAL A 76 3.63 -10.13 0.74
C VAL A 76 5.09 -9.77 0.96
N TYR A 77 5.82 -9.65 -0.12
CA TYR A 77 7.26 -9.36 -0.07
C TYR A 77 7.59 -8.15 -0.90
N VAL A 78 8.59 -7.41 -0.49
CA VAL A 78 9.07 -6.26 -1.25
C VAL A 78 9.73 -6.75 -2.53
N LEU A 79 9.28 -6.25 -3.66
CA LEU A 79 9.81 -6.68 -4.95
C LEU A 79 10.86 -5.72 -5.49
N SER A 80 10.56 -4.42 -5.50
CA SER A 80 11.45 -3.47 -6.12
C SER A 80 11.35 -2.10 -5.48
N ALA A 81 12.46 -1.63 -4.93
CA ALA A 81 12.52 -0.30 -4.37
C ALA A 81 12.47 0.75 -5.48
N ASP A 82 13.05 0.44 -6.64
CA ASP A 82 12.99 1.35 -7.77
C ASP A 82 11.56 1.57 -8.21
N ASN A 83 10.77 0.50 -8.26
CA ASN A 83 9.38 0.65 -8.65
C ASN A 83 8.58 1.42 -7.60
N ALA A 84 8.94 1.28 -6.33
CA ALA A 84 8.30 2.06 -5.29
C ALA A 84 8.56 3.54 -5.52
N LYS A 85 9.78 3.88 -5.86
CA LYS A 85 10.14 5.27 -6.13
C LYS A 85 9.41 5.80 -7.35
N ARG A 86 9.29 4.99 -8.38
CA ARG A 86 8.57 5.39 -9.59
C ARG A 86 7.09 5.60 -9.27
N TYR A 87 6.53 4.76 -8.49
CA TYR A 87 5.13 4.89 -8.10
C TYR A 87 4.92 6.21 -7.36
N LEU A 88 5.79 6.50 -6.44
CA LEU A 88 5.68 7.76 -5.69
C LEU A 88 5.88 8.97 -6.59
N UNK A 89 6.70 8.81 -7.38
CA UNK A 89 7.00 9.88 -8.27
C UNK A 89 5.89 10.14 -9.22
N UNK A 90 5.21 9.22 -9.39
CA UNK A 90 4.09 9.30 -10.19
C UNK A 90 2.91 9.79 -9.45
N UNK A 91 2.83 9.46 -8.33
CA UNK A 91 1.76 9.78 -7.47
C UNK A 91 1.96 11.08 -6.82
N UNK A 92 2.94 11.31 -6.59
CA UNK A 92 3.30 12.48 -5.87
C UNK A 92 3.79 13.55 -6.75
N UNK A 93 4.18 13.20 -7.56
CA UNK A 93 4.81 14.12 -8.40
C UNK A 93 3.85 14.90 -9.17
N UNK A 94 3.33 14.93 -9.02
CA UNK A 94 2.38 15.65 -9.54
C UNK A 94 2.84 16.49 -9.86
#